data_0b46fb8733f6e2a0d87975494d231417
#
_entry.id   0b46fb8733f6e2a0d87975494d231417
#
_cell.length_a   1.000
_cell.length_b   1.000
_cell.length_c   1.000
_cell.angle_alpha   90.00
_cell.angle_beta   90.00
_cell.angle_gamma   90.00
#
_symmetry.space_group_name_H-M   'P 1'
#
loop_
_entity.id
_entity.type
_entity.pdbx_description
1 polymer ?
#
loop_
_entity_poly.entity_id
_entity_poly.type
_entity_poly.pdbx_seq_one_letter_code
_entity_poly.pdbx_strand_id
1 'polypeptide(L)'
;MAICLSFSEVSLKGFYLGQLGVFTAVMLLLALVAQGRGRPIWAGVCLFLATVKFVTMIPFLILFLRRADRWTCAVLIILVVGSCALTGRIIELPAREATLSQRAEELAAPGRVNDYSYDGTRNEGIISFEHLFYRLGMRDREWIRYTQFLALAAVGAWVAYLVILKDLPRPAAASLVSFFSLLFLYHRDYDTVILALPLAYCAGKVRVTTGPARWLYTACGLMAIAILYADALFLRLLTQRSLGWETWGRLVQATVLPYATWLILLAMLLLALATRADGALTGEKQLPSDEARGRTLPADVIG
;
A
#
# COMPACT_ATOMS: atom_id res chain seq x y z
N MET A 1 1.54 -19.75 0.52
CA MET A 1 1.71 -18.30 0.37
C MET A 1 2.03 -17.61 1.71
N ALA A 2 1.23 -17.77 2.77
CA ALA A 2 1.51 -17.15 4.08
C ALA A 2 2.92 -17.49 4.61
N ILE A 3 3.33 -18.75 4.56
CA ILE A 3 4.66 -19.21 4.99
C ILE A 3 5.78 -18.52 4.18
N CYS A 4 5.66 -18.44 2.86
CA CYS A 4 6.67 -17.77 2.03
C CYS A 4 6.80 -16.27 2.34
N LEU A 5 5.69 -15.60 2.67
CA LEU A 5 5.71 -14.19 3.08
C LEU A 5 6.32 -14.01 4.46
N SER A 6 6.04 -14.93 5.41
CA SER A 6 6.59 -14.86 6.76
C SER A 6 8.11 -15.04 6.80
N PHE A 7 8.67 -15.79 5.85
CA PHE A 7 10.11 -16.00 5.71
C PHE A 7 10.74 -15.17 4.59
N SER A 8 10.02 -14.18 4.03
CA SER A 8 10.66 -13.25 3.11
C SER A 8 11.77 -12.45 3.83
N GLU A 9 12.83 -12.13 3.11
CA GLU A 9 13.93 -11.30 3.66
C GLU A 9 13.39 -9.99 4.22
N VAL A 10 12.38 -9.41 3.58
CA VAL A 10 11.68 -8.20 4.01
C VAL A 10 11.02 -8.37 5.38
N SER A 11 10.31 -9.48 5.61
CA SER A 11 9.68 -9.75 6.89
C SER A 11 10.72 -10.01 7.99
N LEU A 12 11.76 -10.80 7.69
CA LEU A 12 12.85 -11.08 8.64
C LEU A 12 13.62 -9.81 9.00
N LYS A 13 13.93 -8.97 8.01
CA LYS A 13 14.55 -7.65 8.23
C LYS A 13 13.67 -6.74 9.08
N GLY A 14 12.35 -6.72 8.83
CA GLY A 14 11.38 -5.99 9.63
C GLY A 14 11.36 -6.47 11.10
N PHE A 15 11.36 -7.77 11.35
CA PHE A 15 11.45 -8.32 12.72
C PHE A 15 12.78 -8.00 13.39
N TYR A 16 13.89 -8.20 12.70
CA TYR A 16 15.23 -7.92 13.23
C TYR A 16 15.42 -6.45 13.60
N LEU A 17 14.87 -5.53 12.81
CA LEU A 17 14.92 -4.09 13.07
C LEU A 17 13.85 -3.61 14.06
N GLY A 18 13.00 -4.51 14.61
CA GLY A 18 11.90 -4.13 15.50
C GLY A 18 10.83 -3.28 14.82
N GLN A 19 10.67 -3.39 13.50
CA GLN A 19 9.73 -2.57 12.75
C GLN A 19 8.29 -3.09 12.88
N LEU A 20 7.36 -2.15 13.02
CA LEU A 20 5.94 -2.44 13.21
C LEU A 20 5.16 -2.65 11.89
N GLY A 21 5.85 -2.71 10.74
CA GLY A 21 5.23 -2.87 9.43
C GLY A 21 4.39 -4.14 9.32
N VAL A 22 4.92 -5.29 9.75
CA VAL A 22 4.19 -6.58 9.76
C VAL A 22 2.97 -6.52 10.67
N PHE A 23 3.12 -5.97 11.87
CA PHE A 23 2.01 -5.79 12.80
C PHE A 23 0.91 -4.92 12.17
N THR A 24 1.27 -3.78 11.60
CA THR A 24 0.32 -2.89 10.92
C THR A 24 -0.39 -3.59 9.76
N ALA A 25 0.32 -4.34 8.92
CA ALA A 25 -0.26 -5.09 7.82
C ALA A 25 -1.27 -6.14 8.31
N VAL A 26 -0.95 -6.86 9.40
CA VAL A 26 -1.87 -7.83 10.03
C VAL A 26 -3.11 -7.13 10.58
N MET A 27 -2.95 -6.01 11.28
CA MET A 27 -4.08 -5.25 11.83
C MET A 27 -4.98 -4.69 10.72
N LEU A 28 -4.42 -4.20 9.62
CA LEU A 28 -5.19 -3.76 8.45
C LEU A 28 -5.96 -4.91 7.80
N LEU A 29 -5.34 -6.08 7.64
CA LEU A 29 -6.03 -7.27 7.14
C LEU A 29 -7.18 -7.68 8.05
N LEU A 30 -6.96 -7.72 9.36
CA LEU A 30 -7.99 -8.05 10.35
C LEU A 30 -9.14 -7.03 10.32
N ALA A 31 -8.84 -5.73 10.15
CA ALA A 31 -9.85 -4.69 9.98
C ALA A 31 -10.74 -4.95 8.76
N LEU A 32 -10.14 -5.28 7.61
CA LEU A 32 -10.86 -5.61 6.38
C LEU A 32 -11.73 -6.87 6.54
N VAL A 33 -11.20 -7.91 7.19
CA VAL A 33 -11.94 -9.15 7.47
C VAL A 33 -13.09 -8.89 8.42
N ALA A 34 -12.86 -8.14 9.51
CA ALA A 34 -13.91 -7.78 10.47
C ALA A 34 -15.02 -6.97 9.81
N GLN A 35 -14.64 -6.00 8.95
CA GLN A 35 -15.59 -5.20 8.18
C GLN A 35 -16.40 -6.07 7.21
N GLY A 36 -15.75 -7.00 6.50
CA GLY A 36 -16.42 -7.93 5.59
C GLY A 36 -17.41 -8.87 6.31
N ARG A 37 -17.19 -9.12 7.61
CA ARG A 37 -18.09 -9.91 8.47
C ARG A 37 -19.16 -9.06 9.19
N GLY A 38 -19.30 -7.79 8.86
CA GLY A 38 -20.28 -6.90 9.51
C GLY A 38 -19.95 -6.57 10.98
N ARG A 39 -18.66 -6.59 11.37
CA ARG A 39 -18.20 -6.31 12.74
C ARG A 39 -17.45 -4.97 12.80
N PRO A 40 -18.15 -3.82 12.70
CA PRO A 40 -17.53 -2.52 12.57
C PRO A 40 -16.71 -2.10 13.80
N ILE A 41 -17.09 -2.53 14.99
CA ILE A 41 -16.36 -2.23 16.24
C ILE A 41 -14.97 -2.87 16.18
N TRP A 42 -14.89 -4.15 15.85
CA TRP A 42 -13.60 -4.84 15.73
C TRP A 42 -12.75 -4.28 14.59
N ALA A 43 -13.38 -3.89 13.48
CA ALA A 43 -12.67 -3.22 12.40
C ALA A 43 -12.05 -1.89 12.87
N GLY A 44 -12.79 -1.07 13.63
CA GLY A 44 -12.31 0.17 14.19
C GLY A 44 -11.17 -0.03 15.20
N VAL A 45 -11.26 -1.03 16.07
CA VAL A 45 -10.17 -1.41 17.01
C VAL A 45 -8.91 -1.83 16.25
N CYS A 46 -9.04 -2.69 15.24
CA CYS A 46 -7.89 -3.11 14.44
C CYS A 46 -7.25 -1.93 13.68
N LEU A 47 -8.06 -1.02 13.13
CA LEU A 47 -7.56 0.21 12.52
C LEU A 47 -6.83 1.10 13.52
N PHE A 48 -7.37 1.24 14.72
CA PHE A 48 -6.71 1.98 15.80
C PHE A 48 -5.34 1.38 16.12
N LEU A 49 -5.26 0.06 16.27
CA LEU A 49 -3.98 -0.62 16.50
C LEU A 49 -3.00 -0.44 15.33
N ALA A 50 -3.52 -0.35 14.10
CA ALA A 50 -2.68 -0.07 12.92
C ALA A 50 -2.09 1.35 12.92
N THR A 51 -2.62 2.31 13.72
CA THR A 51 -2.09 3.68 13.82
C THR A 51 -0.68 3.75 14.41
N VAL A 52 -0.20 2.67 15.01
CA VAL A 52 1.21 2.55 15.44
C VAL A 52 2.15 2.89 14.27
N LYS A 53 1.76 2.60 13.04
CA LYS A 53 2.44 3.06 11.84
C LYS A 53 1.46 3.87 10.97
N PHE A 54 1.15 5.06 11.42
CA PHE A 54 0.12 5.92 10.83
C PHE A 54 0.35 6.20 9.34
N VAL A 55 1.61 6.33 8.91
CA VAL A 55 1.98 6.59 7.50
C VAL A 55 1.43 5.50 6.58
N THR A 56 1.54 4.24 6.96
CA THR A 56 0.97 3.11 6.21
C THR A 56 -0.55 3.05 6.33
N MET A 57 -1.10 3.41 7.50
CA MET A 57 -2.52 3.28 7.80
C MET A 57 -3.38 4.38 7.15
N ILE A 58 -2.92 5.63 7.10
CA ILE A 58 -3.71 6.76 6.61
C ILE A 58 -4.35 6.50 5.22
N PRO A 59 -3.64 6.02 4.20
CA PRO A 59 -4.26 5.73 2.91
C PRO A 59 -5.40 4.72 2.99
N PHE A 60 -5.35 3.76 3.93
CA PHE A 60 -6.40 2.77 4.11
C PHE A 60 -7.71 3.35 4.61
N LEU A 61 -7.70 4.56 5.21
CA LEU A 61 -8.93 5.26 5.60
C LEU A 61 -9.88 5.46 4.41
N ILE A 62 -9.34 5.61 3.19
CA ILE A 62 -10.14 5.74 1.97
C ILE A 62 -11.14 4.58 1.82
N LEU A 63 -10.77 3.36 2.25
CA LEU A 63 -11.65 2.18 2.17
C LEU A 63 -12.86 2.29 3.09
N PHE A 64 -12.75 3.04 4.19
CA PHE A 64 -13.76 3.17 5.23
C PHE A 64 -14.57 4.49 5.12
N LEU A 65 -14.28 5.34 4.13
CA LEU A 65 -15.08 6.55 3.85
C LEU A 65 -16.44 6.25 3.19
N ARG A 66 -16.70 5.00 2.83
CA ARG A 66 -17.99 4.57 2.30
C ARG A 66 -19.07 4.69 3.39
N ARG A 67 -20.29 5.10 2.98
CA ARG A 67 -21.41 5.29 3.94
C ARG A 67 -21.69 4.07 4.82
N ALA A 68 -21.48 2.86 4.28
CA ALA A 68 -21.67 1.60 5.01
C ALA A 68 -20.68 1.40 6.17
N ASP A 69 -19.56 2.13 6.18
CA ASP A 69 -18.45 1.91 7.10
C ASP A 69 -18.35 2.98 8.20
N ARG A 70 -19.36 3.86 8.30
CA ARG A 70 -19.39 4.99 9.25
C ARG A 70 -19.14 4.60 10.72
N TRP A 71 -19.63 3.45 11.15
CA TRP A 71 -19.42 2.98 12.52
C TRP A 71 -17.98 2.58 12.79
N THR A 72 -17.29 2.01 11.82
CA THR A 72 -15.85 1.72 11.90
C THR A 72 -15.04 3.01 12.09
N CYS A 73 -15.36 4.04 11.30
CA CYS A 73 -14.73 5.37 11.45
C CYS A 73 -15.05 6.00 12.80
N ALA A 74 -16.29 5.91 13.29
CA ALA A 74 -16.67 6.44 14.59
C ALA A 74 -15.87 5.79 15.72
N VAL A 75 -15.74 4.47 15.74
CA VAL A 75 -14.93 3.75 16.73
C VAL A 75 -13.47 4.17 16.64
N LEU A 76 -12.89 4.25 15.44
CA LEU A 76 -11.51 4.72 15.25
C LEU A 76 -11.32 6.12 15.85
N ILE A 77 -12.20 7.06 15.53
CA ILE A 77 -12.12 8.45 16.01
C ILE A 77 -12.21 8.48 17.55
N ILE A 78 -13.15 7.74 18.14
CA ILE A 78 -13.32 7.68 19.62
C ILE A 78 -12.03 7.15 20.26
N LEU A 79 -11.43 6.09 19.72
CA LEU A 79 -10.21 5.51 20.27
C LEU A 79 -9.00 6.44 20.10
N VAL A 80 -8.86 7.11 18.95
CA VAL A 80 -7.80 8.09 18.72
C VAL A 80 -7.95 9.29 19.66
N VAL A 81 -9.13 9.90 19.73
CA VAL A 81 -9.39 11.05 20.60
C VAL A 81 -9.21 10.66 22.07
N GLY A 82 -9.73 9.50 22.48
CA GLY A 82 -9.57 8.97 23.84
C GLY A 82 -8.11 8.73 24.20
N SER A 83 -7.31 8.15 23.29
CA SER A 83 -5.88 7.95 23.52
C SER A 83 -5.11 9.27 23.59
N CYS A 84 -5.43 10.23 22.72
CA CYS A 84 -4.84 11.57 22.77
C CYS A 84 -5.21 12.31 24.10
N ALA A 85 -6.45 12.20 24.54
CA ALA A 85 -6.88 12.81 25.81
C ALA A 85 -6.18 12.18 27.03
N LEU A 86 -6.01 10.85 27.03
CA LEU A 86 -5.25 10.15 28.08
C LEU A 86 -3.77 10.52 28.04
N THR A 87 -3.17 10.54 26.84
CA THR A 87 -1.75 10.86 26.67
C THR A 87 -1.47 12.32 26.96
N GLY A 88 -2.36 13.25 26.55
CA GLY A 88 -2.23 14.67 26.80
C GLY A 88 -2.30 15.04 28.29
N ARG A 89 -2.92 14.20 29.14
CA ARG A 89 -2.89 14.36 30.59
C ARG A 89 -1.60 13.85 31.25
N ILE A 90 -0.87 12.98 30.56
CA ILE A 90 0.32 12.31 31.11
C ILE A 90 1.61 13.01 30.62
N ILE A 91 1.56 13.69 29.48
CA ILE A 91 2.74 14.23 28.80
C ILE A 91 2.51 15.71 28.47
N GLU A 92 3.41 16.56 28.94
CA GLU A 92 3.46 17.97 28.53
C GLU A 92 3.79 18.06 27.04
N LEU A 93 2.75 18.20 26.21
CA LEU A 93 2.81 18.22 24.75
C LEU A 93 3.86 19.19 24.14
N PRO A 94 4.06 20.44 24.66
CA PRO A 94 4.98 21.39 24.02
C PRO A 94 6.44 20.93 23.97
N ALA A 95 6.92 20.29 25.06
CA ALA A 95 8.30 19.81 25.12
C ALA A 95 8.56 18.62 24.17
N ARG A 96 7.52 17.87 23.83
CA ARG A 96 7.62 16.68 22.98
C ARG A 96 7.53 17.00 21.50
N GLU A 97 6.74 17.99 21.12
CA GLU A 97 6.65 18.46 19.72
C GLU A 97 8.01 19.00 19.25
N ALA A 98 8.67 19.82 20.07
CA ALA A 98 10.02 20.30 19.79
C ALA A 98 11.02 19.14 19.63
N THR A 99 10.92 18.10 20.46
CA THR A 99 11.81 16.94 20.40
C THR A 99 11.54 16.05 19.19
N LEU A 100 10.28 15.91 18.75
CA LEU A 100 9.91 15.12 17.58
C LEU A 100 10.29 15.82 16.28
N SER A 101 10.08 17.14 16.19
CA SER A 101 10.49 17.94 15.02
C SER A 101 12.01 17.95 14.88
N GLN A 102 12.74 18.17 15.97
CA GLN A 102 14.21 18.10 15.96
C GLN A 102 14.71 16.72 15.52
N ARG A 103 14.14 15.62 16.02
CA ARG A 103 14.49 14.27 15.58
C ARG A 103 14.18 14.02 14.11
N ALA A 104 13.04 14.51 13.62
CA ALA A 104 12.69 14.39 12.21
C ALA A 104 13.68 15.15 11.31
N GLU A 105 14.08 16.36 11.72
CA GLU A 105 15.10 17.14 11.04
C GLU A 105 16.49 16.49 11.10
N GLU A 106 16.87 15.95 12.24
CA GLU A 106 18.13 15.20 12.40
C GLU A 106 18.17 13.95 11.51
N LEU A 107 17.05 13.22 11.37
CA LEU A 107 16.97 12.03 10.52
C LEU A 107 16.96 12.39 9.02
N ALA A 108 16.47 13.56 8.66
CA ALA A 108 16.45 14.08 7.30
C ALA A 108 17.72 14.87 6.92
N ALA A 109 18.65 15.08 7.88
CA ALA A 109 19.87 15.80 7.63
C ALA A 109 20.77 15.08 6.60
N PRO A 110 21.61 15.81 5.86
CA PRO A 110 22.51 15.24 4.86
C PRO A 110 23.34 14.08 5.40
N GLY A 111 23.36 12.94 4.69
CA GLY A 111 24.07 11.72 5.07
C GLY A 111 23.40 10.88 6.17
N ARG A 112 22.23 11.24 6.63
CA ARG A 112 21.41 10.47 7.58
C ARG A 112 20.52 9.43 6.89
N VAL A 113 19.92 8.57 7.69
CA VAL A 113 19.16 7.39 7.24
C VAL A 113 18.01 7.72 6.28
N ASN A 114 17.40 8.90 6.44
CA ASN A 114 16.26 9.33 5.63
C ASN A 114 16.60 10.40 4.59
N ASP A 115 17.88 10.62 4.34
CA ASP A 115 18.32 11.56 3.30
C ASP A 115 18.20 10.92 1.92
N TYR A 116 17.15 11.29 1.19
CA TYR A 116 16.90 10.81 -0.18
C TYR A 116 17.91 11.39 -1.20
N SER A 117 18.63 12.43 -0.84
CA SER A 117 19.63 13.09 -1.71
C SER A 117 21.00 12.41 -1.67
N TYR A 118 21.22 11.48 -0.75
CA TYR A 118 22.48 10.79 -0.61
C TYR A 118 22.70 9.79 -1.75
N ASP A 119 23.83 9.89 -2.44
CA ASP A 119 24.16 9.04 -3.59
C ASP A 119 24.77 7.67 -3.21
N GLY A 120 24.77 7.33 -1.94
CA GLY A 120 25.33 6.07 -1.45
C GLY A 120 24.32 4.90 -1.43
N THR A 121 24.85 3.69 -1.26
CA THR A 121 24.13 2.42 -1.20
C THR A 121 23.09 2.32 -0.06
N ARG A 122 23.07 3.28 0.86
CA ARG A 122 22.14 3.32 2.00
C ARG A 122 20.71 3.70 1.60
N ASN A 123 20.49 4.29 0.43
CA ASN A 123 19.20 4.84 -0.02
C ASN A 123 18.48 3.95 -1.02
N GLU A 124 19.04 2.79 -1.35
CA GLU A 124 18.47 1.87 -2.34
C GLU A 124 17.09 1.34 -1.95
N GLY A 125 16.79 1.25 -0.64
CA GLY A 125 15.50 0.79 -0.12
C GLY A 125 14.46 1.90 0.11
N ILE A 126 14.67 3.13 -0.40
CA ILE A 126 13.71 4.21 -0.21
C ILE A 126 12.65 4.18 -1.31
N ILE A 127 11.39 4.09 -0.88
CA ILE A 127 10.21 4.17 -1.74
C ILE A 127 9.54 5.51 -1.44
N SER A 128 9.67 6.48 -2.35
CA SER A 128 9.02 7.78 -2.24
C SER A 128 9.06 8.54 -3.57
N PHE A 129 8.14 9.48 -3.73
CA PHE A 129 8.21 10.44 -4.84
C PHE A 129 9.38 11.41 -4.70
N GLU A 130 9.81 11.75 -3.47
CA GLU A 130 10.98 12.61 -3.25
C GLU A 130 12.24 12.00 -3.87
N HIS A 131 12.48 10.71 -3.59
CA HIS A 131 13.61 9.99 -4.18
C HIS A 131 13.52 9.96 -5.70
N LEU A 132 12.32 9.69 -6.25
CA LEU A 132 12.09 9.68 -7.68
C LEU A 132 12.43 11.04 -8.32
N PHE A 133 11.88 12.13 -7.80
CA PHE A 133 12.11 13.48 -8.36
C PHE A 133 13.56 13.92 -8.24
N TYR A 134 14.23 13.60 -7.12
CA TYR A 134 15.65 13.83 -6.98
C TYR A 134 16.45 13.12 -8.07
N ARG A 135 16.15 11.85 -8.34
CA ARG A 135 16.82 11.05 -9.40
C ARG A 135 16.48 11.54 -10.81
N LEU A 136 15.32 12.13 -11.01
CA LEU A 136 14.97 12.81 -12.27
C LEU A 136 15.70 14.14 -12.48
N GLY A 137 16.49 14.58 -11.51
CA GLY A 137 17.36 15.77 -11.64
C GLY A 137 16.88 17.00 -10.88
N MET A 138 15.77 16.95 -10.17
CA MET A 138 15.37 18.03 -9.26
C MET A 138 16.35 18.09 -8.09
N ARG A 139 16.85 19.29 -7.76
CA ARG A 139 17.83 19.48 -6.67
C ARG A 139 17.31 20.37 -5.56
N ASP A 140 16.36 21.21 -5.85
CA ASP A 140 15.74 22.09 -4.87
C ASP A 140 14.76 21.28 -3.99
N ARG A 141 15.00 21.27 -2.67
CA ARG A 141 14.23 20.49 -1.71
C ARG A 141 12.78 20.96 -1.56
N GLU A 142 12.55 22.27 -1.66
CA GLU A 142 11.19 22.82 -1.56
C GLU A 142 10.39 22.42 -2.79
N TRP A 143 10.94 22.55 -3.98
CA TRP A 143 10.29 22.11 -5.22
C TRP A 143 10.02 20.61 -5.22
N ILE A 144 10.95 19.78 -4.72
CA ILE A 144 10.73 18.34 -4.58
C ILE A 144 9.52 18.06 -3.67
N ARG A 145 9.45 18.73 -2.50
CA ARG A 145 8.31 18.60 -1.57
C ARG A 145 6.98 19.00 -2.21
N TYR A 146 6.92 20.16 -2.86
CA TYR A 146 5.70 20.62 -3.54
C TYR A 146 5.28 19.63 -4.63
N THR A 147 6.21 19.17 -5.46
CA THR A 147 5.92 18.22 -6.54
C THR A 147 5.49 16.87 -5.98
N GLN A 148 6.09 16.40 -4.89
CA GLN A 148 5.67 15.20 -4.18
C GLN A 148 4.22 15.32 -3.68
N PHE A 149 3.87 16.41 -2.99
CA PHE A 149 2.51 16.60 -2.50
C PHE A 149 1.50 16.67 -3.64
N LEU A 150 1.84 17.31 -4.74
CA LEU A 150 1.00 17.36 -5.92
C LEU A 150 0.82 15.97 -6.54
N ALA A 151 1.89 15.20 -6.67
CA ALA A 151 1.84 13.82 -7.16
C ALA A 151 1.00 12.91 -6.24
N LEU A 152 1.20 13.01 -4.92
CA LEU A 152 0.42 12.27 -3.93
C LEU A 152 -1.06 12.66 -3.98
N ALA A 153 -1.37 13.94 -4.10
CA ALA A 153 -2.73 14.42 -4.23
C ALA A 153 -3.40 13.89 -5.51
N ALA A 154 -2.69 13.93 -6.63
CA ALA A 154 -3.21 13.44 -7.92
C ALA A 154 -3.45 11.92 -7.88
N VAL A 155 -2.48 11.13 -7.41
CA VAL A 155 -2.63 9.67 -7.29
C VAL A 155 -3.67 9.32 -6.24
N GLY A 156 -3.69 10.01 -5.10
CA GLY A 156 -4.69 9.82 -4.05
C GLY A 156 -6.11 10.14 -4.50
N ALA A 157 -6.30 11.23 -5.25
CA ALA A 157 -7.59 11.58 -5.84
C ALA A 157 -8.05 10.52 -6.86
N TRP A 158 -7.14 10.01 -7.69
CA TRP A 158 -7.44 8.93 -8.62
C TRP A 158 -7.83 7.63 -7.88
N VAL A 159 -7.10 7.24 -6.82
CA VAL A 159 -7.44 6.10 -5.98
C VAL A 159 -8.79 6.30 -5.31
N ALA A 160 -9.04 7.46 -4.71
CA ALA A 160 -10.31 7.79 -4.08
C ALA A 160 -11.47 7.75 -5.09
N TYR A 161 -11.27 8.27 -6.31
CA TYR A 161 -12.24 8.18 -7.39
C TYR A 161 -12.61 6.73 -7.70
N LEU A 162 -11.62 5.84 -7.87
CA LEU A 162 -11.87 4.43 -8.17
C LEU A 162 -12.56 3.72 -6.99
N VAL A 163 -12.11 3.98 -5.77
CA VAL A 163 -12.61 3.30 -4.57
C VAL A 163 -14.01 3.77 -4.19
N ILE A 164 -14.27 5.08 -4.22
CA ILE A 164 -15.50 5.67 -3.68
C ILE A 164 -16.55 5.86 -4.79
N LEU A 165 -16.17 6.49 -5.91
CA LEU A 165 -17.12 6.87 -6.96
C LEU A 165 -17.37 5.74 -7.97
N LYS A 166 -16.36 4.89 -8.24
CA LYS A 166 -16.51 3.70 -9.09
C LYS A 166 -16.84 2.44 -8.30
N ASP A 167 -16.96 2.55 -6.99
CA ASP A 167 -17.31 1.46 -6.06
C ASP A 167 -16.50 0.18 -6.31
N LEU A 168 -15.18 0.34 -6.47
CA LEU A 168 -14.29 -0.78 -6.72
C LEU A 168 -14.49 -1.89 -5.66
N PRO A 169 -14.61 -3.18 -6.04
CA PRO A 169 -14.76 -4.26 -5.07
C PRO A 169 -13.72 -4.19 -3.94
N ARG A 170 -14.13 -4.43 -2.69
CA ARG A 170 -13.27 -4.23 -1.50
C ARG A 170 -11.89 -4.88 -1.62
N PRO A 171 -11.73 -6.14 -2.11
CA PRO A 171 -10.39 -6.72 -2.23
C PRO A 171 -9.52 -6.01 -3.27
N ALA A 172 -10.10 -5.55 -4.38
CA ALA A 172 -9.39 -4.77 -5.39
C ALA A 172 -9.02 -3.39 -4.85
N ALA A 173 -9.95 -2.73 -4.15
CA ALA A 173 -9.73 -1.45 -3.49
C ALA A 173 -8.61 -1.55 -2.44
N ALA A 174 -8.63 -2.58 -1.59
CA ALA A 174 -7.58 -2.83 -0.61
C ALA A 174 -6.21 -3.05 -1.26
N SER A 175 -6.17 -3.77 -2.37
CA SER A 175 -4.95 -3.99 -3.15
C SER A 175 -4.40 -2.71 -3.76
N LEU A 176 -5.28 -1.87 -4.33
CA LEU A 176 -4.89 -0.58 -4.91
C LEU A 176 -4.37 0.38 -3.83
N VAL A 177 -5.05 0.43 -2.68
CA VAL A 177 -4.65 1.26 -1.54
C VAL A 177 -3.34 0.75 -0.92
N SER A 178 -3.07 -0.56 -0.93
CA SER A 178 -1.79 -1.12 -0.48
C SER A 178 -0.60 -0.60 -1.30
N PHE A 179 -0.74 -0.55 -2.63
CA PHE A 179 0.27 0.06 -3.49
C PHE A 179 0.41 1.56 -3.21
N PHE A 180 -0.72 2.28 -3.13
CA PHE A 180 -0.70 3.71 -2.86
C PHE A 180 -0.09 4.04 -1.49
N SER A 181 -0.31 3.20 -0.46
CA SER A 181 0.25 3.42 0.87
C SER A 181 1.77 3.43 0.87
N LEU A 182 2.42 2.67 -0.02
CA LEU A 182 3.88 2.68 -0.15
C LEU A 182 4.43 3.94 -0.85
N LEU A 183 3.60 4.66 -1.60
CA LEU A 183 3.97 5.95 -2.18
C LEU A 183 3.70 7.12 -1.23
N PHE A 184 2.86 6.88 -0.19
CA PHE A 184 2.42 7.91 0.71
C PHE A 184 3.53 8.29 1.68
N LEU A 185 4.10 9.48 1.49
CA LEU A 185 5.24 10.01 2.20
C LEU A 185 6.51 9.18 1.94
N TYR A 186 7.00 8.45 2.93
CA TYR A 186 8.29 7.77 2.93
C TYR A 186 8.15 6.36 3.48
N HIS A 187 8.64 5.39 2.72
CA HIS A 187 8.69 3.99 3.11
C HIS A 187 10.05 3.36 2.80
N ARG A 188 10.34 2.29 3.51
CA ARG A 188 11.48 1.43 3.24
C ARG A 188 11.03 0.06 2.74
N ASP A 189 11.98 -0.68 2.20
CA ASP A 189 11.82 -2.04 1.70
C ASP A 189 11.03 -2.96 2.64
N TYR A 190 11.27 -2.92 3.95
CA TYR A 190 10.54 -3.75 4.92
C TYR A 190 9.04 -3.39 5.08
N ASP A 191 8.61 -2.25 4.57
CA ASP A 191 7.19 -1.87 4.56
C ASP A 191 6.42 -2.54 3.43
N THR A 192 7.13 -3.07 2.45
CA THR A 192 6.52 -3.75 1.30
C THR A 192 5.75 -5.02 1.67
N VAL A 193 5.84 -5.49 2.91
CA VAL A 193 5.01 -6.60 3.44
C VAL A 193 3.51 -6.37 3.21
N ILE A 194 3.06 -5.12 3.12
CA ILE A 194 1.66 -4.78 2.80
C ILE A 194 1.24 -5.26 1.40
N LEU A 195 2.19 -5.51 0.50
CA LEU A 195 1.95 -6.06 -0.84
C LEU A 195 1.45 -7.52 -0.82
N ALA A 196 1.44 -8.16 0.36
CA ALA A 196 0.74 -9.43 0.53
C ALA A 196 -0.74 -9.36 0.12
N LEU A 197 -1.39 -8.21 0.32
CA LEU A 197 -2.79 -7.98 -0.06
C LEU A 197 -3.01 -8.03 -1.58
N PRO A 198 -2.34 -7.19 -2.40
CA PRO A 198 -2.49 -7.27 -3.85
C PRO A 198 -2.00 -8.59 -4.43
N LEU A 199 -0.96 -9.20 -3.85
CA LEU A 199 -0.47 -10.51 -4.29
C LEU A 199 -1.52 -11.60 -4.10
N ALA A 200 -2.17 -11.64 -2.92
CA ALA A 200 -3.25 -12.59 -2.64
C ALA A 200 -4.44 -12.39 -3.57
N TYR A 201 -4.83 -11.12 -3.80
CA TYR A 201 -5.92 -10.78 -4.68
C TYR A 201 -5.63 -11.19 -6.14
N CYS A 202 -4.47 -10.80 -6.68
CA CYS A 202 -4.07 -11.17 -8.04
C CYS A 202 -3.98 -12.68 -8.21
N ALA A 203 -3.40 -13.42 -7.26
CA ALA A 203 -3.33 -14.88 -7.30
C ALA A 203 -4.72 -15.54 -7.31
N GLY A 204 -5.68 -14.99 -6.56
CA GLY A 204 -7.08 -15.42 -6.60
C GLY A 204 -7.72 -15.16 -7.95
N LYS A 205 -7.53 -13.96 -8.50
CA LYS A 205 -8.10 -13.55 -9.79
C LYS A 205 -7.54 -14.33 -10.97
N VAL A 206 -6.24 -14.58 -11.02
CA VAL A 206 -5.59 -15.36 -12.09
C VAL A 206 -6.20 -16.77 -12.26
N ARG A 207 -6.74 -17.36 -11.17
CA ARG A 207 -7.37 -18.68 -11.18
C ARG A 207 -8.76 -18.68 -11.80
N VAL A 208 -9.48 -17.57 -11.70
CA VAL A 208 -10.91 -17.50 -12.08
C VAL A 208 -11.20 -16.64 -13.29
N THR A 209 -10.24 -15.79 -13.70
CA THR A 209 -10.37 -14.93 -14.89
C THR A 209 -9.70 -15.56 -16.10
N THR A 210 -10.19 -15.19 -17.28
CA THR A 210 -9.64 -15.58 -18.59
C THR A 210 -9.30 -14.37 -19.44
N GLY A 211 -8.68 -14.56 -20.58
CA GLY A 211 -8.40 -13.50 -21.53
C GLY A 211 -7.42 -12.42 -21.02
N PRO A 212 -7.55 -11.17 -21.51
CA PRO A 212 -6.62 -10.08 -21.19
C PRO A 212 -6.55 -9.74 -19.70
N ALA A 213 -7.66 -9.81 -18.96
CA ALA A 213 -7.69 -9.52 -17.53
C ALA A 213 -6.77 -10.46 -16.74
N ARG A 214 -6.70 -11.75 -17.10
CA ARG A 214 -5.81 -12.71 -16.47
C ARG A 214 -4.34 -12.29 -16.58
N TRP A 215 -3.92 -11.86 -17.77
CA TRP A 215 -2.54 -11.42 -18.01
C TRP A 215 -2.21 -10.15 -17.24
N LEU A 216 -3.15 -9.20 -17.14
CA LEU A 216 -2.98 -7.98 -16.35
C LEU A 216 -2.85 -8.28 -14.86
N TYR A 217 -3.67 -9.19 -14.30
CA TYR A 217 -3.52 -9.64 -12.91
C TYR A 217 -2.21 -10.39 -12.68
N THR A 218 -1.79 -11.22 -13.64
CA THR A 218 -0.51 -11.91 -13.56
C THR A 218 0.65 -10.91 -13.54
N ALA A 219 0.67 -9.95 -14.45
CA ALA A 219 1.70 -8.92 -14.49
C ALA A 219 1.75 -8.08 -13.21
N CYS A 220 0.58 -7.66 -12.70
CA CYS A 220 0.48 -6.94 -11.43
C CYS A 220 1.04 -7.76 -10.25
N GLY A 221 0.69 -9.05 -10.18
CA GLY A 221 1.21 -9.97 -9.15
C GLY A 221 2.73 -10.15 -9.25
N LEU A 222 3.27 -10.30 -10.46
CA LEU A 222 4.72 -10.40 -10.69
C LEU A 222 5.45 -9.12 -10.28
N MET A 223 4.87 -7.95 -10.51
CA MET A 223 5.44 -6.69 -10.03
C MET A 223 5.45 -6.61 -8.50
N ALA A 224 4.37 -7.03 -7.83
CA ALA A 224 4.35 -7.11 -6.37
C ALA A 224 5.45 -8.06 -5.85
N ILE A 225 5.66 -9.21 -6.50
CA ILE A 225 6.76 -10.13 -6.18
C ILE A 225 8.12 -9.47 -6.43
N ALA A 226 8.28 -8.78 -7.57
CA ALA A 226 9.52 -8.09 -7.88
C ALA A 226 9.88 -7.03 -6.82
N ILE A 227 8.89 -6.24 -6.36
CA ILE A 227 9.11 -5.26 -5.29
C ILE A 227 9.49 -5.94 -3.97
N LEU A 228 8.86 -7.08 -3.64
CA LEU A 228 9.13 -7.82 -2.40
C LEU A 228 10.52 -8.46 -2.34
N TYR A 229 11.07 -8.87 -3.49
CA TYR A 229 12.27 -9.71 -3.53
C TYR A 229 13.45 -9.09 -4.30
N ALA A 230 13.23 -8.04 -5.10
CA ALA A 230 14.29 -7.49 -5.95
C ALA A 230 15.37 -6.75 -5.17
N ASP A 231 15.09 -6.31 -3.97
CA ASP A 231 15.97 -5.44 -3.18
C ASP A 231 17.27 -6.18 -2.78
N ALA A 232 17.19 -7.46 -2.47
CA ALA A 232 18.34 -8.20 -1.98
C ALA A 232 19.23 -8.78 -3.08
N LEU A 233 18.63 -9.25 -4.17
CA LEU A 233 19.37 -10.03 -5.17
C LEU A 233 19.82 -9.19 -6.35
N PHE A 234 18.91 -8.38 -6.88
CA PHE A 234 19.15 -7.65 -8.13
C PHE A 234 20.08 -6.45 -7.94
N LEU A 235 19.85 -5.64 -6.92
CA LEU A 235 20.70 -4.49 -6.61
C LEU A 235 22.07 -4.92 -6.09
N ARG A 236 22.17 -5.94 -5.24
CA ARG A 236 23.46 -6.50 -4.83
C ARG A 236 24.25 -7.06 -6.01
N LEU A 237 23.60 -7.76 -6.94
CA LEU A 237 24.27 -8.25 -8.14
C LEU A 237 24.73 -7.13 -9.06
N LEU A 238 23.95 -6.05 -9.18
CA LEU A 238 24.32 -4.87 -9.96
C LEU A 238 25.42 -4.06 -9.27
N THR A 239 25.37 -3.89 -7.95
CA THR A 239 26.34 -3.09 -7.19
C THR A 239 27.64 -3.83 -6.93
N GLN A 240 27.63 -5.14 -6.72
CA GLN A 240 28.85 -5.93 -6.49
C GLN A 240 29.64 -6.25 -7.75
N ARG A 241 29.02 -6.18 -8.94
CA ARG A 241 29.68 -6.50 -10.22
C ARG A 241 30.15 -5.28 -11.02
N SER A 242 30.70 -4.27 -10.38
CA SER A 242 31.74 -3.42 -11.00
C SER A 242 31.36 -2.30 -11.97
N LEU A 243 30.16 -1.81 -12.03
CA LEU A 243 29.95 -0.52 -12.68
C LEU A 243 29.62 0.50 -11.59
N GLY A 244 30.59 1.30 -11.19
CA GLY A 244 30.35 2.39 -10.27
C GLY A 244 29.14 3.20 -10.72
N TRP A 245 28.15 3.39 -9.85
CA TRP A 245 26.93 4.15 -10.11
C TRP A 245 27.21 5.53 -10.73
N GLU A 246 28.38 6.08 -10.45
CA GLU A 246 28.88 7.35 -10.95
C GLU A 246 29.07 7.37 -12.47
N THR A 247 29.28 6.18 -13.08
CA THR A 247 29.47 6.03 -14.52
C THR A 247 28.18 5.89 -15.30
N TRP A 248 27.05 5.66 -14.62
CA TRP A 248 25.76 5.50 -15.27
C TRP A 248 25.20 6.85 -15.74
N GLY A 249 24.70 6.89 -16.96
CA GLY A 249 24.02 8.07 -17.46
C GLY A 249 22.82 8.44 -16.58
N ARG A 250 22.52 9.72 -16.47
CA ARG A 250 21.41 10.25 -15.62
C ARG A 250 20.08 9.53 -15.83
N LEU A 251 19.77 9.18 -17.08
CA LEU A 251 18.52 8.47 -17.41
C LEU A 251 18.46 7.10 -16.74
N VAL A 252 19.55 6.33 -16.76
CA VAL A 252 19.63 5.01 -16.15
C VAL A 252 19.54 5.11 -14.64
N GLN A 253 20.22 6.09 -14.02
CA GLN A 253 20.10 6.34 -12.59
C GLN A 253 18.66 6.70 -12.20
N ALA A 254 17.96 7.53 -13.01
CA ALA A 254 16.59 7.93 -12.76
C ALA A 254 15.56 6.81 -12.92
N THR A 255 15.87 5.80 -13.71
CA THR A 255 14.96 4.65 -13.95
C THR A 255 15.25 3.46 -13.02
N VAL A 256 16.54 3.14 -12.82
CA VAL A 256 16.94 1.94 -12.08
C VAL A 256 16.92 2.17 -10.57
N LEU A 257 17.38 3.32 -10.08
CA LEU A 257 17.46 3.55 -8.63
C LEU A 257 16.10 3.66 -7.94
N PRO A 258 15.09 4.40 -8.45
CA PRO A 258 13.75 4.42 -7.87
C PRO A 258 12.83 3.33 -8.46
N TYR A 259 13.37 2.18 -8.87
CA TYR A 259 12.61 1.12 -9.56
C TYR A 259 11.34 0.72 -8.82
N ALA A 260 11.37 0.62 -7.49
CA ALA A 260 10.22 0.25 -6.69
C ALA A 260 9.05 1.25 -6.86
N THR A 261 9.34 2.56 -6.88
CA THR A 261 8.34 3.60 -7.12
C THR A 261 7.70 3.45 -8.50
N TRP A 262 8.52 3.20 -9.56
CA TRP A 262 8.00 2.95 -10.90
C TRP A 262 7.17 1.67 -10.99
N LEU A 263 7.63 0.57 -10.39
CA LEU A 263 6.89 -0.69 -10.36
C LEU A 263 5.56 -0.57 -9.63
N ILE A 264 5.51 0.20 -8.53
CA ILE A 264 4.27 0.46 -7.80
C ILE A 264 3.28 1.23 -8.68
N LEU A 265 3.70 2.32 -9.31
CA LEU A 265 2.84 3.10 -10.21
C LEU A 265 2.30 2.25 -11.37
N LEU A 266 3.16 1.43 -11.97
CA LEU A 266 2.75 0.54 -13.05
C LEU A 266 1.81 -0.57 -12.54
N ALA A 267 2.08 -1.16 -11.38
CA ALA A 267 1.21 -2.17 -10.77
C ALA A 267 -0.19 -1.61 -10.46
N MET A 268 -0.27 -0.36 -9.94
CA MET A 268 -1.55 0.33 -9.72
C MET A 268 -2.32 0.50 -11.02
N LEU A 269 -1.66 0.92 -12.10
CA LEU A 269 -2.28 1.08 -13.41
C LEU A 269 -2.78 -0.27 -13.95
N LEU A 270 -1.93 -1.31 -13.90
CA LEU A 270 -2.29 -2.66 -14.35
C LEU A 270 -3.46 -3.23 -13.56
N LEU A 271 -3.49 -3.02 -12.24
CA LEU A 271 -4.61 -3.44 -11.40
C LEU A 271 -5.92 -2.74 -11.78
N ALA A 272 -5.88 -1.45 -12.04
CA ALA A 272 -7.05 -0.68 -12.48
C ALA A 272 -7.54 -1.14 -13.87
N LEU A 273 -6.62 -1.39 -14.80
CA LEU A 273 -6.95 -1.93 -16.12
C LEU A 273 -7.51 -3.35 -16.05
N ALA A 274 -6.93 -4.20 -15.19
CA ALA A 274 -7.39 -5.58 -14.98
C ALA A 274 -8.81 -5.62 -14.43
N THR A 275 -9.10 -4.78 -13.42
CA THR A 275 -10.45 -4.70 -12.83
C THR A 275 -11.47 -4.14 -13.80
N ARG A 276 -11.07 -3.22 -14.69
CA ARG A 276 -11.93 -2.73 -15.76
C ARG A 276 -12.20 -3.82 -16.81
N ALA A 277 -11.16 -4.54 -17.24
CA ALA A 277 -11.28 -5.63 -18.21
C ALA A 277 -12.09 -6.82 -17.68
N ASP A 278 -12.09 -7.03 -16.36
CA ASP A 278 -12.87 -8.06 -15.67
C ASP A 278 -14.35 -7.67 -15.45
N GLY A 279 -14.78 -6.48 -15.95
CA GLY A 279 -16.15 -5.97 -15.78
C GLY A 279 -16.46 -5.43 -14.40
N ALA A 280 -15.52 -5.53 -13.45
CA ALA A 280 -15.73 -5.10 -12.06
C ALA A 280 -15.95 -3.59 -11.88
N LEU A 281 -15.52 -2.77 -12.86
CA LEU A 281 -15.68 -1.31 -12.85
C LEU A 281 -16.91 -0.83 -13.65
N THR A 282 -17.51 -1.67 -14.48
CA THR A 282 -18.60 -1.26 -15.39
C THR A 282 -19.96 -1.30 -14.73
N GLY A 283 -20.06 -1.74 -13.49
CA GLY A 283 -21.33 -1.83 -12.78
C GLY A 283 -22.32 -2.82 -13.41
N GLU A 284 -21.84 -3.66 -14.35
CA GLU A 284 -22.57 -4.82 -14.78
C GLU A 284 -22.69 -5.74 -13.56
N LYS A 285 -23.68 -5.42 -12.72
CA LYS A 285 -24.16 -6.33 -11.70
C LYS A 285 -24.42 -7.63 -12.44
N GLN A 286 -23.60 -8.64 -12.19
CA GLN A 286 -24.07 -10.01 -12.43
C GLN A 286 -25.42 -10.08 -11.74
N LEU A 287 -26.48 -10.09 -12.52
CA LEU A 287 -27.82 -10.37 -12.04
C LEU A 287 -27.67 -11.62 -11.14
N PRO A 288 -28.16 -11.57 -9.89
CA PRO A 288 -28.10 -12.73 -9.05
C PRO A 288 -28.73 -13.88 -9.83
N SER A 289 -28.05 -15.01 -9.85
CA SER A 289 -28.50 -16.24 -10.48
C SER A 289 -29.74 -16.85 -9.76
N ASP A 290 -30.61 -16.00 -9.23
CA ASP A 290 -31.86 -16.39 -8.58
C ASP A 290 -32.91 -16.93 -9.57
N GLU A 291 -32.72 -16.67 -10.87
CA GLU A 291 -33.56 -17.36 -11.89
C GLU A 291 -33.23 -18.86 -12.02
N ALA A 292 -32.06 -19.31 -11.55
CA ALA A 292 -31.74 -20.74 -11.58
C ALA A 292 -32.34 -21.54 -10.42
N ARG A 293 -32.85 -20.89 -9.36
CA ARG A 293 -33.51 -21.53 -8.22
C ARG A 293 -35.05 -21.57 -8.32
N GLY A 294 -35.63 -20.91 -9.30
CA GLY A 294 -37.10 -20.82 -9.47
C GLY A 294 -37.74 -21.93 -10.30
N ARG A 295 -36.99 -22.92 -10.77
CA ARG A 295 -37.64 -24.12 -11.33
C ARG A 295 -37.96 -25.12 -10.21
N THR A 296 -38.99 -24.79 -9.43
CA THR A 296 -39.75 -25.81 -8.70
C THR A 296 -40.31 -26.76 -9.73
N LEU A 297 -39.91 -28.03 -9.67
CA LEU A 297 -40.58 -29.13 -10.38
C LEU A 297 -42.06 -29.09 -10.04
N PRO A 298 -42.95 -29.22 -11.05
CA PRO A 298 -44.38 -29.37 -10.76
C PRO A 298 -44.64 -30.63 -9.96
N ALA A 299 -45.40 -30.45 -8.88
CA ALA A 299 -45.76 -31.50 -7.93
C ALA A 299 -46.85 -32.45 -8.42
N ASP A 300 -46.99 -32.66 -9.72
CA ASP A 300 -48.03 -33.47 -10.32
C ASP A 300 -47.48 -34.72 -11.01
N VAL A 301 -46.85 -35.59 -10.25
CA VAL A 301 -46.74 -37.04 -10.63
C VAL A 301 -46.56 -37.87 -9.37
N ILE A 302 -47.58 -38.00 -8.56
CA ILE A 302 -47.81 -39.18 -7.73
C ILE A 302 -49.33 -39.46 -7.77
N GLY A 303 -49.71 -40.32 -8.71
CA GLY A 303 -50.93 -41.04 -8.73
C GLY A 303 -50.65 -42.51 -8.54
#